data_9a316b9dae1f9c56775c72b3bb4e6df6
#
_entry.id   9a316b9dae1f9c56775c72b3bb4e6df6
#
_cell.length_a   1.000
_cell.length_b   1.000
_cell.length_c   1.000
_cell.angle_alpha   90.00
_cell.angle_beta   90.00
_cell.angle_gamma   90.00
#
_symmetry.space_group_name_H-M   'P 1'
#
loop_
_entity.id
_entity.type
_entity.pdbx_description
1 polymer ?
#
loop_
_entity_poly.entity_id
_entity_poly.type
_entity_poly.pdbx_seq_one_letter_code
_entity_poly.pdbx_strand_id
1 'polypeptide(L)'
;SKSTSNPKGLINLLDDPKVSTKRIKSAVTDNDGEIRFDKETKPGVSNLLVIQSALTGTTVDDLVARYAGQGYGALKLDTAAALEAFVVPLKERFDMYMSDQAELENVLSRGAERAREVATQTLADVYDRIGFLPARQP
;
A
#
# COMPACT_ATOMS: atom_id res chain seq x y z
N SER A 1 6.54 1.50 9.29
CA SER A 1 5.94 0.35 10.01
C SER A 1 4.55 0.70 10.51
N LYS A 2 3.55 -0.19 10.27
CA LYS A 2 2.15 0.00 10.75
C LYS A 2 2.02 0.03 12.28
N SER A 3 3.07 -0.37 13.00
CA SER A 3 3.13 -0.37 14.47
C SER A 3 3.93 0.82 15.03
N THR A 4 4.31 1.80 14.22
CA THR A 4 5.02 2.98 14.72
C THR A 4 4.08 3.87 15.55
N SER A 5 4.58 4.38 16.66
CA SER A 5 3.88 5.40 17.46
C SER A 5 4.03 6.82 16.87
N ASN A 6 4.93 7.00 15.90
CA ASN A 6 5.15 8.28 15.25
C ASN A 6 4.26 8.43 14.00
N PRO A 7 3.20 9.26 14.05
CA PRO A 7 2.28 9.43 12.92
C PRO A 7 2.94 10.04 11.67
N LYS A 8 4.10 10.70 11.82
CA LYS A 8 4.86 11.26 10.69
C LYS A 8 5.58 10.20 9.87
N GLY A 9 5.81 9.01 10.45
CA GLY A 9 6.45 7.88 9.79
C GLY A 9 5.46 6.94 9.08
N LEU A 10 4.18 7.28 9.02
CA LEU A 10 3.13 6.43 8.46
C LEU A 10 2.34 7.20 7.39
N ILE A 11 2.09 6.54 6.25
CA ILE A 11 1.19 7.02 5.21
C ILE A 11 -0.03 6.11 5.19
N ASN A 12 -1.19 6.65 5.58
CA ASN A 12 -2.44 5.94 5.44
C ASN A 12 -3.04 6.28 4.06
N LEU A 13 -3.46 5.27 3.34
CA LEU A 13 -3.96 5.44 1.96
C LEU A 13 -5.25 6.24 1.85
N LEU A 14 -6.00 6.35 2.96
CA LEU A 14 -7.26 7.11 3.02
C LEU A 14 -7.12 8.48 3.68
N ASP A 15 -5.91 8.87 4.11
CA ASP A 15 -5.64 10.24 4.57
C ASP A 15 -5.85 11.23 3.41
N ASP A 16 -6.01 12.51 3.75
CA ASP A 16 -6.00 13.57 2.73
C ASP A 16 -4.69 13.48 1.91
N PRO A 17 -4.74 13.41 0.58
CA PRO A 17 -3.56 13.33 -0.27
C PRO A 17 -2.51 14.40 0.03
N LYS A 18 -2.94 15.62 0.41
CA LYS A 18 -2.05 16.72 0.80
C LYS A 18 -1.23 16.40 2.04
N VAL A 19 -1.81 15.66 2.99
CA VAL A 19 -1.11 15.22 4.20
C VAL A 19 -0.02 14.20 3.84
N SER A 20 -0.35 13.22 3.03
CA SER A 20 0.58 12.19 2.56
C SER A 20 1.72 12.79 1.74
N THR A 21 1.41 13.68 0.80
CA THR A 21 2.40 14.45 0.01
C THR A 21 3.34 15.25 0.91
N LYS A 22 2.82 15.92 1.94
CA LYS A 22 3.62 16.67 2.90
C LYS A 22 4.57 15.76 3.70
N ARG A 23 4.12 14.56 4.09
CA ARG A 23 4.96 13.57 4.79
C ARG A 23 6.14 13.14 3.92
N ILE A 24 5.92 12.82 2.65
CA ILE A 24 7.01 12.49 1.70
C ILE A 24 8.00 13.65 1.57
N LYS A 25 7.51 14.86 1.32
CA LYS A 25 8.39 16.05 1.16
C LYS A 25 9.22 16.35 2.41
N SER A 26 8.69 16.04 3.59
CA SER A 26 9.39 16.23 4.87
C SER A 26 10.13 14.98 5.36
N ALA A 27 10.23 13.91 4.57
CA ALA A 27 10.94 12.71 4.95
C ALA A 27 12.42 13.00 5.29
N VAL A 28 12.91 12.39 6.36
CA VAL A 28 14.28 12.57 6.80
C VAL A 28 15.23 11.89 5.81
N THR A 29 16.26 12.60 5.41
CA THR A 29 17.36 12.12 4.57
C THR A 29 18.67 12.57 5.20
N ASP A 30 19.78 11.97 4.82
CA ASP A 30 21.12 12.41 5.22
C ASP A 30 21.50 13.78 4.58
N ASN A 31 22.72 14.27 4.80
CA ASN A 31 23.15 15.59 4.40
C ASN A 31 24.16 15.60 3.24
N ASP A 32 24.56 14.45 2.67
CA ASP A 32 25.58 14.42 1.62
C ASP A 32 25.04 14.75 0.22
N GLY A 33 23.71 14.68 0.04
CA GLY A 33 23.02 15.04 -1.21
C GLY A 33 23.11 13.99 -2.32
N GLU A 34 23.87 12.92 -2.12
CA GLU A 34 24.02 11.86 -3.13
C GLU A 34 22.84 10.89 -3.09
N ILE A 35 22.24 10.62 -4.26
CA ILE A 35 21.17 9.64 -4.39
C ILE A 35 21.78 8.31 -4.80
N ARG A 36 21.88 7.38 -3.83
CA ARG A 36 22.24 5.98 -4.04
C ARG A 36 21.39 5.08 -3.16
N PHE A 37 21.26 3.84 -3.54
CA PHE A 37 20.54 2.84 -2.77
C PHE A 37 21.48 2.16 -1.78
N ASP A 38 21.33 2.49 -0.51
CA ASP A 38 22.10 1.92 0.59
C ASP A 38 21.24 1.97 1.86
N LYS A 39 20.73 0.82 2.29
CA LYS A 39 19.83 0.73 3.43
C LYS A 39 20.49 1.00 4.77
N GLU A 40 21.82 0.84 4.87
CA GLU A 40 22.56 1.02 6.11
C GLU A 40 22.96 2.48 6.31
N THR A 41 23.56 3.08 5.30
CA THR A 41 24.07 4.46 5.41
C THR A 41 23.08 5.52 4.94
N LYS A 42 22.12 5.16 4.07
CA LYS A 42 21.11 6.06 3.49
C LYS A 42 19.68 5.51 3.61
N PRO A 43 19.22 5.15 4.82
CA PRO A 43 17.92 4.50 4.98
C PRO A 43 16.75 5.36 4.47
N GLY A 44 16.79 6.68 4.66
CA GLY A 44 15.75 7.61 4.22
C GLY A 44 15.64 7.71 2.69
N VAL A 45 16.76 7.86 2.01
CA VAL A 45 16.82 7.91 0.53
C VAL A 45 16.42 6.57 -0.07
N SER A 46 16.97 5.47 0.46
CA SER A 46 16.62 4.10 0.03
C SER A 46 15.13 3.81 0.19
N ASN A 47 14.50 4.26 1.28
CA ASN A 47 13.08 4.11 1.48
C ASN A 47 12.25 4.90 0.45
N LEU A 48 12.63 6.13 0.12
CA LEU A 48 11.95 6.91 -0.92
C LEU A 48 12.07 6.26 -2.30
N LEU A 49 13.25 5.74 -2.65
CA LEU A 49 13.47 5.00 -3.90
C LEU A 49 12.59 3.75 -3.99
N VAL A 50 12.47 2.98 -2.91
CA VAL A 50 11.58 1.79 -2.84
C VAL A 50 10.13 2.19 -2.99
N ILE A 51 9.67 3.24 -2.31
CA ILE A 51 8.30 3.74 -2.43
C ILE A 51 8.02 4.16 -3.88
N GLN A 52 8.90 4.95 -4.48
CA GLN A 52 8.72 5.41 -5.86
C GLN A 52 8.73 4.24 -6.84
N SER A 53 9.64 3.29 -6.69
CA SER A 53 9.71 2.07 -7.50
C SER A 53 8.40 1.29 -7.42
N ALA A 54 7.86 1.07 -6.22
CA ALA A 54 6.60 0.36 -6.03
C ALA A 54 5.39 1.07 -6.66
N LEU A 55 5.38 2.41 -6.66
CA LEU A 55 4.30 3.22 -7.22
C LEU A 55 4.35 3.33 -8.74
N THR A 56 5.56 3.37 -9.32
CA THR A 56 5.77 3.65 -10.74
C THR A 56 6.10 2.42 -11.59
N GLY A 57 6.49 1.31 -10.95
CA GLY A 57 7.03 0.12 -11.64
C GLY A 57 8.46 0.30 -12.17
N THR A 58 9.09 1.46 -11.97
CA THR A 58 10.48 1.73 -12.35
C THR A 58 11.43 1.03 -11.38
N THR A 59 12.50 0.41 -11.87
CA THR A 59 13.47 -0.25 -10.98
C THR A 59 14.23 0.76 -10.12
N VAL A 60 14.70 0.32 -8.96
CA VAL A 60 15.50 1.18 -8.07
C VAL A 60 16.77 1.67 -8.77
N ASP A 61 17.42 0.81 -9.56
CA ASP A 61 18.64 1.16 -10.29
C ASP A 61 18.38 2.25 -11.34
N ASP A 62 17.28 2.15 -12.09
CA ASP A 62 16.87 3.17 -13.05
C ASP A 62 16.54 4.51 -12.36
N LEU A 63 15.93 4.45 -11.18
CA LEU A 63 15.65 5.65 -10.38
C LEU A 63 16.96 6.30 -9.90
N VAL A 64 17.90 5.51 -9.40
CA VAL A 64 19.22 6.02 -9.00
C VAL A 64 19.94 6.68 -10.19
N ALA A 65 19.94 6.03 -11.35
CA ALA A 65 20.51 6.60 -12.58
C ALA A 65 19.81 7.89 -13.01
N ARG A 66 18.48 7.93 -12.92
CA ARG A 66 17.65 9.11 -13.25
C ARG A 66 17.99 10.33 -12.40
N TYR A 67 18.26 10.11 -11.12
CA TYR A 67 18.55 11.19 -10.17
C TYR A 67 20.04 11.46 -9.98
N ALA A 68 20.91 10.86 -10.77
CA ALA A 68 22.35 11.11 -10.72
C ALA A 68 22.65 12.61 -10.87
N GLY A 69 23.38 13.17 -9.90
CA GLY A 69 23.70 14.61 -9.88
C GLY A 69 22.56 15.54 -9.47
N GLN A 70 21.39 14.99 -9.09
CA GLN A 70 20.28 15.78 -8.56
C GLN A 70 20.24 15.67 -7.03
N GLY A 71 19.70 16.70 -6.39
CA GLY A 71 19.53 16.69 -4.93
C GLY A 71 18.24 15.97 -4.49
N TYR A 72 18.12 15.69 -3.21
CA TYR A 72 16.96 15.00 -2.61
C TYR A 72 15.62 15.67 -2.86
N GLY A 73 15.61 16.97 -3.17
CA GLY A 73 14.39 17.73 -3.49
C GLY A 73 13.64 17.15 -4.68
N ALA A 74 14.34 16.82 -5.76
CA ALA A 74 13.76 16.22 -6.97
C ALA A 74 13.15 14.84 -6.64
N LEU A 75 13.90 13.96 -5.98
CA LEU A 75 13.40 12.65 -5.55
C LEU A 75 12.14 12.76 -4.68
N LYS A 76 12.13 13.67 -3.69
CA LYS A 76 10.97 13.88 -2.80
C LYS A 76 9.76 14.42 -3.53
N LEU A 77 9.95 15.34 -4.49
CA LEU A 77 8.86 15.91 -5.28
C LEU A 77 8.22 14.85 -6.19
N ASP A 78 9.04 14.10 -6.92
CA ASP A 78 8.55 13.07 -7.84
C ASP A 78 7.91 11.90 -7.09
N THR A 79 8.49 11.48 -5.95
CA THR A 79 7.87 10.46 -5.09
C THR A 79 6.52 10.94 -4.54
N ALA A 80 6.42 12.20 -4.14
CA ALA A 80 5.17 12.79 -3.68
C ALA A 80 4.11 12.86 -4.79
N ALA A 81 4.51 13.22 -6.02
CA ALA A 81 3.62 13.23 -7.18
C ALA A 81 3.15 11.82 -7.55
N ALA A 82 4.05 10.83 -7.54
CA ALA A 82 3.70 9.43 -7.78
C ALA A 82 2.71 8.89 -6.73
N LEU A 83 2.92 9.25 -5.46
CA LEU A 83 2.00 8.89 -4.38
C LEU A 83 0.63 9.53 -4.58
N GLU A 84 0.57 10.81 -4.91
CA GLU A 84 -0.69 11.53 -5.15
C GLU A 84 -1.48 10.91 -6.31
N ALA A 85 -0.79 10.60 -7.42
CA ALA A 85 -1.40 9.93 -8.57
C ALA A 85 -1.97 8.53 -8.22
N PHE A 86 -1.42 7.86 -7.24
CA PHE A 86 -1.92 6.58 -6.75
C PHE A 86 -3.08 6.73 -5.76
N VAL A 87 -2.97 7.63 -4.77
CA VAL A 87 -3.95 7.70 -3.68
C VAL A 87 -5.24 8.44 -4.07
N VAL A 88 -5.19 9.41 -4.99
CA VAL A 88 -6.37 10.17 -5.40
C VAL A 88 -7.44 9.25 -5.99
N PRO A 89 -7.18 8.47 -7.06
CA PRO A 89 -8.19 7.59 -7.63
C PRO A 89 -8.61 6.45 -6.67
N LEU A 90 -7.71 6.01 -5.79
CA LEU A 90 -8.04 5.03 -4.76
C LEU A 90 -9.08 5.60 -3.79
N LYS A 91 -8.86 6.84 -3.30
CA LYS A 91 -9.77 7.51 -2.40
C LYS A 91 -11.12 7.81 -3.06
N GLU A 92 -11.13 8.25 -4.30
CA GLU A 92 -12.37 8.48 -5.07
C GLU A 92 -13.22 7.20 -5.17
N ARG A 93 -12.58 6.05 -5.46
CA ARG A 93 -13.28 4.76 -5.49
C ARG A 93 -13.78 4.35 -4.11
N PHE A 94 -12.99 4.57 -3.08
CA PHE A 94 -13.42 4.30 -1.70
C PHE A 94 -14.65 5.15 -1.32
N ASP A 95 -14.60 6.46 -1.57
CA ASP A 95 -15.70 7.37 -1.26
C ASP A 95 -16.95 7.01 -2.07
N MET A 96 -16.80 6.57 -3.33
CA MET A 96 -17.92 6.08 -4.17
C MET A 96 -18.59 4.84 -3.53
N TYR A 97 -17.85 3.82 -3.10
CA TYR A 97 -18.42 2.65 -2.44
C TYR A 97 -19.02 2.99 -1.07
N MET A 98 -18.41 3.89 -0.32
CA MET A 98 -18.92 4.31 0.98
C MET A 98 -20.20 5.18 0.89
N SER A 99 -20.41 5.83 -0.26
CA SER A 99 -21.62 6.62 -0.49
C SER A 99 -22.86 5.78 -0.87
N ASP A 100 -22.64 4.54 -1.34
CA ASP A 100 -23.69 3.58 -1.69
C ASP A 100 -23.56 2.30 -0.86
N GLN A 101 -24.17 2.34 0.33
CA GLN A 101 -24.14 1.22 1.25
C GLN A 101 -24.79 -0.04 0.68
N ALA A 102 -25.86 0.10 -0.12
CA ALA A 102 -26.55 -1.03 -0.70
C ALA A 102 -25.68 -1.78 -1.73
N GLU A 103 -24.95 -1.04 -2.57
CA GLU A 103 -23.99 -1.67 -3.50
C GLU A 103 -22.80 -2.26 -2.77
N LEU A 104 -22.31 -1.62 -1.70
CA LEU A 104 -21.25 -2.18 -0.87
C LEU A 104 -21.66 -3.53 -0.25
N GLU A 105 -22.86 -3.61 0.35
CA GLU A 105 -23.41 -4.84 0.90
C GLU A 105 -23.56 -5.93 -0.17
N ASN A 106 -23.99 -5.55 -1.38
CA ASN A 106 -24.14 -6.44 -2.51
C ASN A 106 -22.79 -7.04 -2.97
N VAL A 107 -21.74 -6.20 -3.06
CA VAL A 107 -20.37 -6.65 -3.38
C VAL A 107 -19.84 -7.61 -2.32
N LEU A 108 -20.04 -7.29 -1.03
CA LEU A 108 -19.61 -8.13 0.09
C LEU A 108 -20.37 -9.47 0.11
N SER A 109 -21.68 -9.47 -0.14
CA SER A 109 -22.50 -10.70 -0.22
C SER A 109 -22.06 -11.63 -1.33
N ARG A 110 -21.84 -11.10 -2.53
CA ARG A 110 -21.29 -11.88 -3.66
C ARG A 110 -19.91 -12.47 -3.37
N GLY A 111 -19.06 -11.69 -2.70
CA GLY A 111 -17.73 -12.15 -2.24
C GLY A 111 -17.85 -13.29 -1.22
N ALA A 112 -18.74 -13.14 -0.25
CA ALA A 112 -19.00 -14.13 0.78
C ALA A 112 -19.59 -15.44 0.20
N GLU A 113 -20.48 -15.37 -0.78
CA GLU A 113 -21.02 -16.53 -1.48
C GLU A 113 -19.92 -17.32 -2.18
N ARG A 114 -19.09 -16.66 -2.99
CA ARG A 114 -17.95 -17.29 -3.66
C ARG A 114 -16.95 -17.93 -2.70
N ALA A 115 -16.65 -17.25 -1.60
CA ALA A 115 -15.77 -17.80 -0.57
C ALA A 115 -16.40 -19.02 0.12
N ARG A 116 -17.72 -18.99 0.37
CA ARG A 116 -18.45 -20.09 1.00
C ARG A 116 -18.50 -21.33 0.10
N GLU A 117 -18.71 -21.16 -1.21
CA GLU A 117 -18.69 -22.29 -2.16
C GLU A 117 -17.38 -23.09 -2.03
N VAL A 118 -16.22 -22.41 -2.08
CA VAL A 118 -14.91 -23.05 -1.97
C VAL A 118 -14.67 -23.62 -0.57
N ALA A 119 -14.98 -22.84 0.47
CA ALA A 119 -14.72 -23.22 1.86
C ALA A 119 -15.61 -24.41 2.29
N THR A 120 -16.86 -24.48 1.85
CA THR A 120 -17.77 -25.58 2.18
C THR A 120 -17.25 -26.91 1.65
N GLN A 121 -16.80 -26.94 0.40
CA GLN A 121 -16.23 -28.13 -0.19
C GLN A 121 -14.96 -28.58 0.55
N THR A 122 -14.04 -27.64 0.78
CA THR A 122 -12.80 -27.93 1.51
C THR A 122 -13.07 -28.44 2.91
N LEU A 123 -14.02 -27.83 3.61
CA LEU A 123 -14.37 -28.23 4.98
C LEU A 123 -15.00 -29.63 5.01
N ALA A 124 -15.87 -29.96 4.05
CA ALA A 124 -16.46 -31.29 3.93
C ALA A 124 -15.37 -32.35 3.71
N ASP A 125 -14.43 -32.10 2.82
CA ASP A 125 -13.30 -33.01 2.54
C ASP A 125 -12.40 -33.20 3.79
N VAL A 126 -12.17 -32.12 4.56
CA VAL A 126 -11.43 -32.21 5.82
C VAL A 126 -12.17 -33.03 6.84
N TYR A 127 -13.46 -32.80 7.04
CA TYR A 127 -14.27 -33.55 8.03
C TYR A 127 -14.33 -35.03 7.72
N ASP A 128 -14.50 -35.38 6.41
CA ASP A 128 -14.48 -36.78 5.96
C ASP A 128 -13.14 -37.46 6.28
N ARG A 129 -12.03 -36.80 5.97
CA ARG A 129 -10.68 -37.35 6.16
C ARG A 129 -10.29 -37.55 7.62
N ILE A 130 -10.76 -36.68 8.53
CA ILE A 130 -10.47 -36.75 9.96
C ILE A 130 -11.57 -37.46 10.77
N GLY A 131 -12.64 -37.92 10.13
CA GLY A 131 -13.75 -38.64 10.74
C GLY A 131 -14.66 -37.76 11.62
N PHE A 132 -14.76 -36.46 11.33
CA PHE A 132 -15.68 -35.57 12.03
C PHE A 132 -17.08 -35.66 11.41
N LEU A 133 -18.09 -35.61 12.28
CA LEU A 133 -19.47 -35.54 11.81
C LEU A 133 -19.76 -34.15 11.25
N PRO A 134 -20.50 -34.05 10.13
CA PRO A 134 -20.91 -32.75 9.59
C PRO A 134 -21.74 -31.97 10.62
N ALA A 135 -21.59 -30.64 10.64
CA ALA A 135 -22.39 -29.77 11.47
C ALA A 135 -23.89 -29.95 11.15
N ARG A 136 -24.72 -30.10 12.21
CA ARG A 136 -26.17 -30.10 11.99
C ARG A 136 -26.58 -28.75 11.43
N GLN A 137 -27.22 -28.76 10.26
CA GLN A 137 -27.86 -27.55 9.75
C GLN A 137 -29.00 -27.15 10.72
N PRO A 138 -29.15 -25.85 11.06
CA PRO A 138 -30.22 -25.38 11.92
C PRO A 138 -31.61 -25.55 11.28
#